data_3ee1d8524df4027c9b98f60a2a4345ba
#
_entry.id   3ee1d8524df4027c9b98f60a2a4345ba
#
_cell.length_a   1.000
_cell.length_b   1.000
_cell.length_c   1.000
_cell.angle_alpha   90.00
_cell.angle_beta   90.00
_cell.angle_gamma   90.00
#
_symmetry.space_group_name_H-M   'P 1'
#
loop_
_entity.id
_entity.type
_entity.pdbx_description
1 polymer ?
#
loop_
_entity_poly.entity_id
_entity_poly.type
_entity_poly.pdbx_seq_one_letter_code
_entity_poly.pdbx_strand_id
1 'polypeptide(L)'
;LKQSRLLVNDLFSVGINPLDLLSDSGHFKSFLDDFQYLFDNARLVVFDTETTGLDTSNDDIVQIAAIEIIEGKPGRTFEVFINTDKDISESEKIHNISKEYLDEHSVNKKSALSEFLEFIDGDTVVAHNLEYDYDILNSNLFREGLDVVSDEIQLYDSIDLTKRLYPNLPKYKLEFLLSTLNIEGDNSHNALDD
;
A
#
# COMPACT_ATOMS: atom_id res chain seq x y z
N LEU A 1 -12.53 3.27 -20.77
CA LEU A 1 -12.47 2.13 -19.83
C LEU A 1 -13.40 0.96 -20.21
N LYS A 2 -14.66 1.18 -20.64
CA LYS A 2 -15.54 0.09 -21.09
C LYS A 2 -15.11 -0.52 -22.45
N GLN A 3 -14.63 0.30 -23.37
CA GLN A 3 -14.14 -0.15 -24.69
C GLN A 3 -12.84 -0.93 -24.60
N SER A 4 -11.94 -0.55 -23.68
CA SER A 4 -10.68 -1.26 -23.46
C SER A 4 -10.88 -2.67 -22.86
N ARG A 5 -11.88 -2.86 -21.99
CA ARG A 5 -12.22 -4.18 -21.43
C ARG A 5 -12.83 -5.14 -22.46
N LEU A 6 -13.62 -4.62 -23.41
CA LEU A 6 -14.18 -5.42 -24.51
C LEU A 6 -13.06 -5.92 -25.43
N LEU A 7 -12.13 -5.04 -25.80
CA LEU A 7 -11.00 -5.42 -26.67
C LEU A 7 -10.12 -6.50 -26.05
N VAL A 8 -9.83 -6.42 -24.75
CA VAL A 8 -9.04 -7.42 -24.01
C VAL A 8 -9.74 -8.78 -24.01
N ASN A 9 -11.05 -8.83 -23.76
CA ASN A 9 -11.81 -10.08 -23.78
C ASN A 9 -11.89 -10.70 -25.18
N ASP A 10 -11.99 -9.87 -26.22
CA ASP A 10 -12.02 -10.34 -27.61
C ASP A 10 -10.68 -10.95 -28.04
N LEU A 11 -9.55 -10.38 -27.59
CA LEU A 11 -8.20 -10.93 -27.84
C LEU A 11 -7.99 -12.28 -27.18
N PHE A 12 -8.46 -12.47 -25.94
CA PHE A 12 -8.41 -13.76 -25.26
C PHE A 12 -9.26 -14.84 -26.00
N SER A 13 -10.39 -14.44 -26.56
CA SER A 13 -11.29 -15.37 -27.28
C SER A 13 -10.67 -15.95 -28.55
N VAL A 14 -9.70 -15.27 -29.14
CA VAL A 14 -8.96 -15.72 -30.35
C VAL A 14 -7.57 -16.29 -30.01
N GLY A 15 -7.28 -16.54 -28.72
CA GLY A 15 -6.04 -17.15 -28.26
C GLY A 15 -4.82 -16.23 -28.27
N ILE A 16 -5.03 -14.93 -28.44
CA ILE A 16 -3.95 -13.92 -28.36
C ILE A 16 -3.86 -13.45 -26.90
N ASN A 17 -2.69 -13.62 -26.29
CA ASN A 17 -2.44 -13.04 -24.98
C ASN A 17 -2.30 -11.51 -25.14
N PRO A 18 -3.19 -10.70 -24.55
CA PRO A 18 -3.11 -9.25 -24.65
C PRO A 18 -1.80 -8.66 -24.09
N LEU A 19 -1.14 -9.41 -23.19
CA LEU A 19 0.16 -9.00 -22.62
C LEU A 19 1.27 -9.03 -23.68
N ASP A 20 1.22 -9.97 -24.63
CA ASP A 20 2.20 -10.03 -25.70
C ASP A 20 2.07 -8.84 -26.66
N LEU A 21 0.83 -8.38 -26.90
CA LEU A 21 0.57 -7.19 -27.72
C LEU A 21 0.93 -5.88 -26.99
N LEU A 22 0.70 -5.85 -25.68
CA LEU A 22 1.01 -4.68 -24.86
C LEU A 22 2.52 -4.56 -24.56
N SER A 23 3.23 -5.68 -24.51
CA SER A 23 4.70 -5.67 -24.42
C SER A 23 5.37 -5.03 -25.64
N ASP A 24 4.77 -5.20 -26.83
CA ASP A 24 5.24 -4.56 -28.07
C ASP A 24 4.79 -3.10 -28.21
N SER A 25 3.74 -2.67 -27.51
CA SER A 25 3.23 -1.29 -27.59
C SER A 25 3.96 -0.27 -26.68
N GLY A 26 4.94 -0.69 -25.92
CA GLY A 26 5.79 0.16 -25.10
C GLY A 26 5.18 0.61 -23.75
N HIS A 27 3.87 0.76 -23.64
CA HIS A 27 3.23 1.36 -22.46
C HIS A 27 3.13 0.42 -21.25
N PHE A 28 2.98 -0.87 -21.46
CA PHE A 28 2.83 -1.83 -20.37
C PHE A 28 4.20 -2.31 -19.86
N LYS A 29 5.13 -2.42 -20.79
CA LYS A 29 6.52 -2.73 -20.48
C LYS A 29 7.17 -1.57 -19.74
N SER A 30 6.83 -0.31 -20.07
CA SER A 30 7.36 0.85 -19.37
C SER A 30 6.98 0.87 -17.89
N PHE A 31 5.73 0.55 -17.49
CA PHE A 31 5.32 0.60 -16.09
C PHE A 31 6.10 -0.40 -15.20
N LEU A 32 6.24 -1.66 -15.66
CA LEU A 32 7.02 -2.66 -14.92
C LEU A 32 8.53 -2.37 -15.00
N ASP A 33 9.01 -1.92 -16.14
CA ASP A 33 10.42 -1.53 -16.32
C ASP A 33 10.76 -0.29 -15.46
N ASP A 34 9.84 0.67 -15.36
CA ASP A 34 9.99 1.86 -14.51
C ASP A 34 10.01 1.47 -13.03
N PHE A 35 9.10 0.61 -12.60
CA PHE A 35 9.11 0.10 -11.23
C PHE A 35 10.39 -0.70 -10.93
N GLN A 36 10.81 -1.59 -11.83
CA GLN A 36 12.05 -2.37 -11.68
C GLN A 36 13.27 -1.45 -11.60
N TYR A 37 13.31 -0.41 -12.43
CA TYR A 37 14.39 0.56 -12.39
C TYR A 37 14.44 1.29 -11.03
N LEU A 38 13.29 1.72 -10.51
CA LEU A 38 13.22 2.38 -9.21
C LEU A 38 13.61 1.41 -8.09
N PHE A 39 13.12 0.17 -8.13
CA PHE A 39 13.46 -0.86 -7.15
C PHE A 39 14.97 -1.12 -7.09
N ASP A 40 15.64 -1.16 -8.24
CA ASP A 40 17.07 -1.46 -8.33
C ASP A 40 17.98 -0.25 -8.07
N ASN A 41 17.49 0.99 -8.24
CA ASN A 41 18.33 2.17 -8.28
C ASN A 41 17.90 3.33 -7.37
N ALA A 42 16.75 3.24 -6.72
CA ALA A 42 16.21 4.30 -5.89
C ALA A 42 15.88 3.80 -4.47
N ARG A 43 15.42 4.72 -3.64
CA ARG A 43 14.76 4.41 -2.37
C ARG A 43 13.25 4.34 -2.59
N LEU A 44 12.64 3.28 -2.13
CA LEU A 44 11.19 3.11 -2.05
C LEU A 44 10.78 3.02 -0.58
N VAL A 45 9.57 3.44 -0.27
CA VAL A 45 8.94 3.22 1.03
C VAL A 45 7.72 2.34 0.86
N VAL A 46 7.77 1.14 1.39
CA VAL A 46 6.60 0.25 1.49
C VAL A 46 5.93 0.52 2.81
N PHE A 47 4.63 0.76 2.84
CA PHE A 47 3.91 1.04 4.08
C PHE A 47 2.52 0.42 4.11
N ASP A 48 2.00 0.30 5.31
CA ASP A 48 0.65 -0.18 5.61
C ASP A 48 0.09 0.56 6.82
N THR A 49 -1.25 0.60 6.96
CA THR A 49 -1.94 1.28 8.06
C THR A 49 -3.00 0.42 8.71
N GLU A 50 -3.05 0.42 10.06
CA GLU A 50 -4.21 -0.06 10.80
C GLU A 50 -5.08 1.11 11.25
N THR A 51 -6.39 0.92 11.25
CA THR A 51 -7.35 2.01 11.35
C THR A 51 -8.54 1.68 12.24
N THR A 52 -9.31 2.69 12.64
CA THR A 52 -10.54 2.51 13.42
C THR A 52 -11.71 1.97 12.60
N GLY A 53 -11.62 1.97 11.25
CA GLY A 53 -12.67 1.50 10.35
C GLY A 53 -12.34 1.80 8.90
N LEU A 54 -13.31 1.60 8.00
CA LEU A 54 -13.12 1.65 6.55
C LEU A 54 -13.50 2.99 5.88
N ASP A 55 -13.96 3.96 6.65
CA ASP A 55 -14.30 5.30 6.14
C ASP A 55 -13.06 6.18 6.10
N THR A 56 -12.38 6.21 4.96
CA THR A 56 -11.13 6.95 4.79
C THR A 56 -11.24 8.44 5.08
N SER A 57 -12.44 9.02 5.00
CA SER A 57 -12.67 10.43 5.29
C SER A 57 -12.78 10.74 6.78
N ASN A 58 -13.29 9.79 7.56
CA ASN A 58 -13.63 10.01 8.96
C ASN A 58 -12.81 9.14 9.92
N ASP A 59 -12.41 7.93 9.54
CA ASP A 59 -11.69 7.05 10.43
C ASP A 59 -10.26 7.52 10.73
N ASP A 60 -9.75 7.05 11.85
CA ASP A 60 -8.42 7.40 12.33
C ASP A 60 -7.45 6.26 12.06
N ILE A 61 -6.20 6.61 11.76
CA ILE A 61 -5.10 5.67 11.78
C ILE A 61 -4.69 5.41 13.23
N VAL A 62 -4.48 4.16 13.59
CA VAL A 62 -4.01 3.71 14.91
C VAL A 62 -2.60 3.10 14.88
N GLN A 63 -2.15 2.64 13.73
CA GLN A 63 -0.76 2.22 13.48
C GLN A 63 -0.35 2.61 12.06
N ILE A 64 0.89 3.05 11.91
CA ILE A 64 1.57 3.12 10.62
C ILE A 64 2.85 2.32 10.75
N ALA A 65 3.07 1.41 9.82
CA ALA A 65 4.33 0.73 9.67
C ALA A 65 4.89 0.91 8.25
N ALA A 66 6.20 1.01 8.14
CA ALA A 66 6.86 1.14 6.86
C ALA A 66 8.27 0.55 6.88
N ILE A 67 8.72 0.16 5.71
CA ILE A 67 10.10 -0.25 5.47
C ILE A 67 10.65 0.46 4.24
N GLU A 68 11.84 0.98 4.33
CA GLU A 68 12.54 1.47 3.14
C GLU A 68 13.20 0.32 2.39
N ILE A 69 13.15 0.38 1.08
CA ILE A 69 13.88 -0.49 0.18
C ILE A 69 14.88 0.39 -0.58
N ILE A 70 16.16 0.11 -0.43
CA ILE A 70 17.24 0.86 -1.07
C ILE A 70 17.99 -0.10 -2.01
N GLU A 71 17.97 0.19 -3.31
CA GLU A 71 18.62 -0.66 -4.32
C GLU A 71 18.24 -2.13 -4.17
N GLY A 72 16.95 -2.40 -4.04
CA GLY A 72 16.36 -3.73 -3.90
C GLY A 72 16.61 -4.42 -2.56
N LYS A 73 17.07 -3.72 -1.53
CA LYS A 73 17.39 -4.29 -0.22
C LYS A 73 16.61 -3.60 0.89
N PRO A 74 16.08 -4.36 1.87
CA PRO A 74 15.47 -3.78 3.04
C PRO A 74 16.46 -2.89 3.82
N GLY A 75 15.97 -1.71 4.21
CA GLY A 75 16.71 -0.75 5.00
C GLY A 75 16.06 -0.50 6.38
N ARG A 76 15.88 0.77 6.76
CA ARG A 76 15.26 1.15 8.02
C ARG A 76 13.78 0.81 8.02
N THR A 77 13.26 0.48 9.19
CA THR A 77 11.82 0.36 9.45
C THR A 77 11.32 1.58 10.21
N PHE A 78 10.05 1.87 10.02
CA PHE A 78 9.29 2.85 10.78
C PHE A 78 8.06 2.15 11.34
N GLU A 79 7.77 2.37 12.61
CA GLU A 79 6.53 1.90 13.23
C GLU A 79 6.11 2.92 14.28
N VAL A 80 4.83 3.28 14.25
CA VAL A 80 4.26 4.18 15.23
C VAL A 80 2.81 3.82 15.55
N PHE A 81 2.46 3.81 16.82
CA PHE A 81 1.07 3.70 17.27
C PHE A 81 0.51 5.09 17.58
N ILE A 82 -0.73 5.32 17.17
CA ILE A 82 -1.36 6.64 17.22
C ILE A 82 -2.59 6.58 18.11
N ASN A 83 -2.68 7.51 19.06
CA ASN A 83 -3.84 7.59 19.93
C ASN A 83 -5.08 8.06 19.19
N THR A 84 -6.24 7.56 19.62
CA THR A 84 -7.54 7.96 19.10
C THR A 84 -8.58 7.98 20.24
N ASP A 85 -9.52 8.92 20.15
CA ASP A 85 -10.68 8.98 21.05
C ASP A 85 -11.87 8.15 20.54
N LYS A 86 -11.71 7.52 19.37
CA LYS A 86 -12.76 6.69 18.78
C LYS A 86 -12.86 5.33 19.46
N ASP A 87 -14.03 4.73 19.34
CA ASP A 87 -14.26 3.33 19.68
C ASP A 87 -13.54 2.44 18.64
N ILE A 88 -12.64 1.59 19.10
CA ILE A 88 -11.88 0.65 18.28
C ILE A 88 -12.33 -0.81 18.48
N SER A 89 -13.39 -1.06 19.22
CA SER A 89 -13.80 -2.43 19.63
C SER A 89 -14.08 -3.38 18.45
N GLU A 90 -14.49 -2.86 17.31
CA GLU A 90 -14.69 -3.66 16.10
C GLU A 90 -13.40 -3.84 15.31
N SER A 91 -12.57 -2.80 15.16
CA SER A 91 -11.30 -2.89 14.45
C SER A 91 -10.23 -3.66 15.24
N GLU A 92 -10.25 -3.60 16.57
CA GLU A 92 -9.39 -4.41 17.44
C GLU A 92 -9.51 -5.92 17.13
N LYS A 93 -10.69 -6.40 16.78
CA LYS A 93 -10.90 -7.81 16.40
C LYS A 93 -10.18 -8.20 15.10
N ILE A 94 -9.79 -7.22 14.31
CA ILE A 94 -9.08 -7.40 13.03
C ILE A 94 -7.58 -7.28 13.25
N HIS A 95 -7.11 -6.12 13.74
CA HIS A 95 -5.68 -5.83 13.88
C HIS A 95 -5.08 -6.17 15.26
N ASN A 96 -5.89 -6.63 16.22
CA ASN A 96 -5.48 -7.03 17.58
C ASN A 96 -4.78 -5.93 18.42
N ILE A 97 -4.88 -4.66 18.03
CA ILE A 97 -4.36 -3.53 18.80
C ILE A 97 -5.44 -3.09 19.76
N SER A 98 -5.25 -3.31 21.06
CA SER A 98 -6.24 -2.96 22.07
C SER A 98 -6.17 -1.48 22.48
N LYS A 99 -7.26 -0.97 23.05
CA LYS A 99 -7.28 0.40 23.57
C LYS A 99 -6.23 0.58 24.67
N GLU A 100 -6.08 -0.41 25.56
CA GLU A 100 -5.06 -0.40 26.60
C GLU A 100 -3.65 -0.32 26.03
N TYR A 101 -3.39 -1.06 24.94
CA TYR A 101 -2.10 -1.01 24.26
C TYR A 101 -1.83 0.38 23.69
N LEU A 102 -2.83 1.00 23.04
CA LEU A 102 -2.70 2.35 22.51
C LEU A 102 -2.48 3.37 23.62
N ASP A 103 -3.18 3.26 24.75
CA ASP A 103 -3.02 4.18 25.88
C ASP A 103 -1.60 4.15 26.48
N GLU A 104 -0.90 3.01 26.38
CA GLU A 104 0.45 2.84 26.90
C GLU A 104 1.56 3.16 25.87
N HIS A 105 1.33 2.94 24.58
CA HIS A 105 2.40 2.93 23.56
C HIS A 105 2.22 3.98 22.47
N SER A 106 1.04 4.58 22.36
CA SER A 106 0.79 5.53 21.29
C SER A 106 1.38 6.91 21.56
N VAL A 107 1.62 7.61 20.46
CA VAL A 107 2.03 9.02 20.51
C VAL A 107 0.92 9.92 19.96
N ASN A 108 1.12 11.22 20.09
CA ASN A 108 0.21 12.22 19.52
C ASN A 108 0.12 12.08 18.00
N LYS A 109 -1.11 12.11 17.47
CA LYS A 109 -1.39 11.93 16.06
C LYS A 109 -0.57 12.86 15.15
N LYS A 110 -0.54 14.15 15.46
CA LYS A 110 0.20 15.12 14.65
C LYS A 110 1.70 14.82 14.61
N SER A 111 2.28 14.41 15.73
CA SER A 111 3.70 14.03 15.80
C SER A 111 3.98 12.81 14.94
N ALA A 112 3.20 11.75 15.13
CA ALA A 112 3.33 10.51 14.35
C ALA A 112 3.25 10.74 12.82
N LEU A 113 2.24 11.51 12.40
CA LEU A 113 2.04 11.83 10.99
C LEU A 113 3.19 12.68 10.43
N SER A 114 3.69 13.64 11.20
CA SER A 114 4.84 14.46 10.77
C SER A 114 6.11 13.62 10.65
N GLU A 115 6.37 12.73 11.60
CA GLU A 115 7.52 11.81 11.56
C GLU A 115 7.42 10.83 10.37
N PHE A 116 6.20 10.39 10.03
CA PHE A 116 5.98 9.54 8.86
C PHE A 116 6.21 10.30 7.54
N LEU A 117 5.75 11.56 7.44
CA LEU A 117 6.07 12.38 6.27
C LEU A 117 7.59 12.59 6.10
N GLU A 118 8.31 12.80 7.20
CA GLU A 118 9.78 12.87 7.19
C GLU A 118 10.41 11.53 6.78
N PHE A 119 9.81 10.41 7.16
CA PHE A 119 10.29 9.10 6.75
C PHE A 119 10.08 8.83 5.26
N ILE A 120 8.94 9.24 4.68
CA ILE A 120 8.71 9.16 3.23
C ILE A 120 9.68 10.04 2.45
N ASP A 121 9.93 11.28 2.93
CA ASP A 121 10.86 12.28 2.35
C ASP A 121 10.66 12.51 0.84
N GLY A 122 9.42 12.38 0.36
CA GLY A 122 9.08 12.58 -1.06
C GLY A 122 9.49 11.44 -2.00
N ASP A 123 9.93 10.31 -1.49
CA ASP A 123 10.30 9.14 -2.27
C ASP A 123 9.08 8.38 -2.81
N THR A 124 9.33 7.44 -3.71
CA THR A 124 8.31 6.53 -4.25
C THR A 124 7.69 5.69 -3.13
N VAL A 125 6.38 5.62 -3.12
CA VAL A 125 5.62 4.89 -2.11
C VAL A 125 4.92 3.67 -2.71
N VAL A 126 4.92 2.57 -1.96
CA VAL A 126 4.29 1.31 -2.33
C VAL A 126 3.38 0.85 -1.18
N ALA A 127 2.18 0.38 -1.49
CA ALA A 127 1.30 -0.29 -0.52
C ALA A 127 0.47 -1.39 -1.20
N HIS A 128 -0.18 -2.23 -0.39
CA HIS A 128 -1.11 -3.25 -0.89
C HIS A 128 -2.54 -2.74 -0.78
N ASN A 129 -3.21 -2.45 -1.90
CA ASN A 129 -4.45 -1.70 -1.98
C ASN A 129 -4.24 -0.20 -1.62
N LEU A 130 -3.22 0.36 -2.23
CA LEU A 130 -2.68 1.69 -1.97
C LEU A 130 -3.74 2.80 -1.87
N GLU A 131 -4.81 2.73 -2.67
CA GLU A 131 -5.86 3.76 -2.66
C GLU A 131 -6.43 3.98 -1.25
N TYR A 132 -6.64 2.90 -0.50
CA TYR A 132 -7.15 2.99 0.86
C TYR A 132 -6.15 3.68 1.81
N ASP A 133 -4.90 3.22 1.84
CA ASP A 133 -3.87 3.75 2.73
C ASP A 133 -3.51 5.20 2.39
N TYR A 134 -3.47 5.52 1.11
CA TYR A 134 -3.23 6.89 0.64
C TYR A 134 -4.35 7.85 1.04
N ASP A 135 -5.60 7.44 0.85
CA ASP A 135 -6.77 8.28 1.15
C ASP A 135 -6.92 8.51 2.66
N ILE A 136 -6.77 7.46 3.48
CA ILE A 136 -6.88 7.61 4.92
C ILE A 136 -5.72 8.40 5.51
N LEU A 137 -4.50 8.22 5.00
CA LEU A 137 -3.33 9.01 5.38
C LEU A 137 -3.57 10.50 5.09
N ASN A 138 -3.95 10.85 3.87
CA ASN A 138 -4.18 12.23 3.49
C ASN A 138 -5.33 12.88 4.26
N SER A 139 -6.38 12.12 4.56
CA SER A 139 -7.49 12.60 5.39
C SER A 139 -7.05 12.89 6.83
N ASN A 140 -6.20 12.03 7.41
CA ASN A 140 -5.65 12.24 8.75
C ASN A 140 -4.67 13.42 8.76
N LEU A 141 -3.80 13.55 7.76
CA LEU A 141 -2.90 14.69 7.60
C LEU A 141 -3.68 16.02 7.52
N PHE A 142 -4.69 16.06 6.66
CA PHE A 142 -5.54 17.24 6.48
C PHE A 142 -6.24 17.65 7.78
N ARG A 143 -6.79 16.70 8.53
CA ARG A 143 -7.47 16.96 9.82
C ARG A 143 -6.51 17.51 10.87
N GLU A 144 -5.23 17.14 10.83
CA GLU A 144 -4.19 17.66 11.72
C GLU A 144 -3.55 18.98 11.23
N GLY A 145 -3.99 19.48 10.07
CA GLY A 145 -3.45 20.71 9.46
C GLY A 145 -2.00 20.54 9.00
N LEU A 146 -1.65 19.35 8.55
CA LEU A 146 -0.38 19.02 7.90
C LEU A 146 -0.56 19.02 6.37
N ASP A 147 0.56 19.15 5.67
CA ASP A 147 0.58 18.99 4.22
C ASP A 147 0.24 17.54 3.86
N VAL A 148 -0.61 17.35 2.87
CA VAL A 148 -0.93 16.03 2.33
C VAL A 148 0.23 15.49 1.51
N VAL A 149 0.29 14.18 1.34
CA VAL A 149 1.26 13.56 0.45
C VAL A 149 1.04 14.09 -0.98
N SER A 150 2.08 14.60 -1.59
CA SER A 150 2.01 15.26 -2.89
C SER A 150 1.63 14.29 -4.01
N ASP A 151 0.77 14.73 -4.92
CA ASP A 151 0.44 13.99 -6.16
C ASP A 151 1.66 13.82 -7.11
N GLU A 152 2.76 14.51 -6.84
CA GLU A 152 4.01 14.39 -7.60
C GLU A 152 4.85 13.16 -7.18
N ILE A 153 4.54 12.57 -6.02
CA ILE A 153 5.18 11.33 -5.56
C ILE A 153 4.70 10.17 -6.42
N GLN A 154 5.63 9.32 -6.82
CA GLN A 154 5.28 8.09 -7.53
C GLN A 154 4.65 7.08 -6.57
N LEU A 155 3.47 6.59 -6.94
CA LEU A 155 2.67 5.68 -6.14
C LEU A 155 2.51 4.35 -6.88
N TYR A 156 2.83 3.24 -6.22
CA TYR A 156 2.67 1.90 -6.78
C TYR A 156 1.80 1.02 -5.88
N ASP A 157 0.73 0.50 -6.44
CA ASP A 157 -0.10 -0.53 -5.79
C ASP A 157 0.47 -1.91 -6.12
N SER A 158 0.84 -2.67 -5.09
CA SER A 158 1.34 -4.05 -5.25
C SER A 158 0.30 -4.99 -5.89
N ILE A 159 -1.00 -4.69 -5.74
CA ILE A 159 -2.08 -5.39 -6.45
C ILE A 159 -1.96 -5.17 -7.95
N ASP A 160 -1.72 -3.93 -8.39
CA ASP A 160 -1.60 -3.61 -9.81
C ASP A 160 -0.31 -4.18 -10.41
N LEU A 161 0.80 -4.13 -9.67
CA LEU A 161 2.04 -4.80 -10.06
C LEU A 161 1.80 -6.31 -10.24
N THR A 162 1.16 -6.95 -9.25
CA THR A 162 0.91 -8.40 -9.28
C THR A 162 -0.06 -8.79 -10.39
N LYS A 163 -1.11 -7.99 -10.64
CA LYS A 163 -2.03 -8.22 -11.78
C LYS A 163 -1.33 -8.18 -13.12
N ARG A 164 -0.30 -7.35 -13.26
CA ARG A 164 0.48 -7.24 -14.50
C ARG A 164 1.43 -8.43 -14.68
N LEU A 165 2.05 -8.89 -13.58
CA LEU A 165 2.94 -10.05 -13.58
C LEU A 165 2.19 -11.39 -13.68
N TYR A 166 1.02 -11.48 -13.03
CA TYR A 166 0.23 -12.70 -12.90
C TYR A 166 -1.26 -12.44 -13.20
N PRO A 167 -1.63 -12.11 -14.45
CA PRO A 167 -2.97 -11.61 -14.79
C PRO A 167 -4.10 -12.63 -14.61
N ASN A 168 -3.76 -13.91 -14.46
CA ASN A 168 -4.74 -15.01 -14.41
C ASN A 168 -4.99 -15.52 -12.98
N LEU A 169 -4.51 -14.84 -11.96
CA LEU A 169 -4.82 -15.22 -10.58
C LEU A 169 -6.28 -14.91 -10.26
N PRO A 170 -6.98 -15.79 -9.52
CA PRO A 170 -8.39 -15.59 -9.18
C PRO A 170 -8.61 -14.50 -8.12
N LYS A 171 -7.56 -14.15 -7.36
CA LYS A 171 -7.59 -13.15 -6.28
C LYS A 171 -6.22 -12.46 -6.16
N TYR A 172 -6.23 -11.25 -5.58
CA TYR A 172 -5.03 -10.45 -5.35
C TYR A 172 -4.97 -9.92 -3.90
N LYS A 173 -5.61 -10.62 -2.94
CA LYS A 173 -5.43 -10.34 -1.51
C LYS A 173 -4.06 -10.83 -1.07
N LEU A 174 -3.43 -10.11 -0.14
CA LEU A 174 -2.08 -10.39 0.35
C LEU A 174 -1.91 -11.85 0.79
N GLU A 175 -2.77 -12.34 1.69
CA GLU A 175 -2.77 -13.74 2.16
C GLU A 175 -2.78 -14.76 1.01
N PHE A 176 -3.60 -14.51 -0.02
CA PHE A 176 -3.67 -15.39 -1.18
C PHE A 176 -2.39 -15.34 -2.02
N LEU A 177 -1.81 -14.15 -2.19
CA LEU A 177 -0.57 -13.96 -2.94
C LEU A 177 0.61 -14.62 -2.24
N LEU A 178 0.78 -14.40 -0.93
CA LEU A 178 1.81 -15.04 -0.12
C LEU A 178 1.79 -16.56 -0.29
N SER A 179 0.60 -17.17 -0.10
CA SER A 179 0.44 -18.62 -0.23
C SER A 179 0.64 -19.14 -1.66
N THR A 180 0.12 -18.44 -2.66
CA THR A 180 0.14 -18.90 -4.07
C THR A 180 1.52 -18.72 -4.71
N LEU A 181 2.21 -17.64 -4.40
CA LEU A 181 3.54 -17.33 -4.92
C LEU A 181 4.66 -17.89 -4.06
N ASN A 182 4.31 -18.59 -2.98
CA ASN A 182 5.26 -19.20 -2.04
C ASN A 182 6.24 -18.18 -1.44
N ILE A 183 5.70 -16.99 -1.10
CA ILE A 183 6.43 -15.92 -0.45
C ILE A 183 6.35 -16.15 1.06
N GLU A 184 7.49 -16.11 1.73
CA GLU A 184 7.53 -16.15 3.19
C GLU A 184 6.99 -14.82 3.76
N GLY A 185 6.02 -14.90 4.66
CA GLY A 185 5.35 -13.78 5.29
C GLY A 185 4.05 -14.23 5.95
N ASP A 186 3.49 -13.41 6.77
CA ASP A 186 2.21 -13.62 7.43
C ASP A 186 1.33 -12.39 7.19
N ASN A 187 0.05 -12.59 6.96
CA ASN A 187 -0.95 -11.52 6.98
C ASN A 187 -1.61 -11.58 8.36
N SER A 188 -0.94 -10.99 9.32
CA SER A 188 -1.35 -11.03 10.73
C SER A 188 -2.33 -9.90 11.10
N HIS A 189 -2.64 -9.02 10.15
CA HIS A 189 -3.33 -7.75 10.40
C HIS A 189 -2.55 -6.90 11.44
N ASN A 190 -1.26 -6.84 11.26
CA ASN A 190 -0.35 -5.93 11.92
C ASN A 190 0.48 -5.27 10.83
N ALA A 191 0.41 -3.95 10.73
CA ALA A 191 0.98 -3.19 9.61
C ALA A 191 2.50 -3.43 9.39
N LEU A 192 3.25 -3.87 10.42
CA LEU A 192 4.66 -4.18 10.25
C LEU A 192 4.91 -5.56 9.63
N ASP A 193 4.00 -6.51 9.84
CA ASP A 193 4.12 -7.88 9.32
C ASP A 193 3.54 -8.01 7.90
N ASP A 194 2.52 -7.22 7.57
CA ASP A 194 1.80 -7.18 6.30
C ASP A 194 2.54 -6.37 5.23
#